data_3284d26b24f44251fa767c57382b2be3
#
_entry.id   3284d26b24f44251fa767c57382b2be3
#
_cell.length_a   1.000
_cell.length_b   1.000
_cell.length_c   1.000
_cell.angle_alpha   90.00
_cell.angle_beta   90.00
_cell.angle_gamma   90.00
#
_symmetry.space_group_name_H-M   'P 1'
#
loop_
_entity.id
_entity.type
_entity.pdbx_description
1 polymer ?
#
loop_
_entity_poly.entity_id
_entity_poly.type
_entity_poly.pdbx_seq_one_letter_code
_entity_poly.pdbx_strand_id
1 'polypeptide(L)'
;MLEIKNLTKSYGDVLALDRFSLDLKKGEVLGLLGPNGAGKTTLISILSGTVGGFTGTVNFRGRNLFADREIKNRLGIVPQDMAFYDELSAMDNLLFWGGLYDVPRADLKKRAVELLELVELAARAKEPVKNFSGGMKRRLNTAIRLLHKPDLLLLDEPTVGIDVQAKVSILDIIRGVGAAGTAVIFTTHQLAEVETTCSRVAIMDRGRVLAQGTLDELVRIVGERDVVDFMGDFAAAAFSDAVRELAGERIELLSAADGLASLAVRDTAEVPRIMDRLFQRKIAVTDMKIKSPNLETVFLKLTGRTLRD
;
A
#
# COMPACT_ATOMS: atom_id res chain seq x y z
N MET A 1 -10.59 -14.66 -1.53
CA MET A 1 -11.12 -13.91 -2.68
C MET A 1 -10.24 -14.13 -3.91
N LEU A 2 -9.00 -13.67 -3.92
CA LEU A 2 -7.97 -13.98 -4.91
C LEU A 2 -6.90 -14.85 -4.25
N GLU A 3 -6.44 -15.89 -4.97
CA GLU A 3 -5.36 -16.78 -4.52
C GLU A 3 -4.39 -16.98 -5.69
N ILE A 4 -3.13 -16.63 -5.47
CA ILE A 4 -2.04 -16.78 -6.42
C ILE A 4 -1.04 -17.77 -5.82
N LYS A 5 -0.70 -18.83 -6.55
CA LYS A 5 0.25 -19.86 -6.09
C LYS A 5 1.35 -20.09 -7.11
N ASN A 6 2.58 -19.92 -6.66
CA ASN A 6 3.82 -20.23 -7.39
C ASN A 6 3.85 -19.63 -8.83
N LEU A 7 3.34 -18.41 -8.97
CA LEU A 7 3.29 -17.73 -10.26
C LEU A 7 4.72 -17.40 -10.71
N THR A 8 5.12 -17.91 -11.88
CA THR A 8 6.45 -17.70 -12.44
C THR A 8 6.33 -17.18 -13.87
N LYS A 9 7.07 -16.10 -14.18
CA LYS A 9 7.10 -15.47 -15.51
C LYS A 9 8.50 -15.03 -15.88
N SER A 10 8.94 -15.41 -17.07
CA SER A 10 10.18 -14.92 -17.67
C SER A 10 9.89 -14.16 -18.98
N TYR A 11 10.75 -13.19 -19.29
CA TYR A 11 10.87 -12.52 -20.57
C TYR A 11 12.29 -12.75 -21.08
N GLY A 12 12.45 -13.70 -22.01
CA GLY A 12 13.77 -14.19 -22.37
C GLY A 12 14.50 -14.71 -21.13
N ASP A 13 15.70 -14.19 -20.87
CA ASP A 13 16.54 -14.56 -19.73
C ASP A 13 16.17 -13.84 -18.41
N VAL A 14 15.24 -12.87 -18.47
CA VAL A 14 14.85 -12.09 -17.29
C VAL A 14 13.68 -12.77 -16.57
N LEU A 15 13.93 -13.24 -15.35
CA LEU A 15 12.90 -13.80 -14.47
C LEU A 15 12.16 -12.65 -13.76
N ALA A 16 10.97 -12.29 -14.26
CA ALA A 16 10.18 -11.17 -13.78
C ALA A 16 9.32 -11.54 -12.54
N LEU A 17 8.82 -12.79 -12.47
CA LEU A 17 8.18 -13.36 -11.29
C LEU A 17 8.77 -14.74 -11.01
N ASP A 18 9.13 -15.01 -9.76
CA ASP A 18 9.72 -16.25 -9.32
C ASP A 18 8.92 -16.87 -8.17
N ARG A 19 8.07 -17.85 -8.49
CA ARG A 19 7.20 -18.56 -7.55
C ARG A 19 6.39 -17.61 -6.64
N PHE A 20 5.97 -16.49 -7.22
CA PHE A 20 5.20 -15.48 -6.51
C PHE A 20 3.89 -16.08 -6.00
N SER A 21 3.62 -15.91 -4.70
CA SER A 21 2.40 -16.40 -4.06
C SER A 21 1.80 -15.30 -3.20
N LEU A 22 0.48 -15.09 -3.32
CA LEU A 22 -0.27 -14.05 -2.63
C LEU A 22 -1.71 -14.48 -2.45
N ASP A 23 -2.31 -14.13 -1.33
CA ASP A 23 -3.75 -14.19 -1.11
C ASP A 23 -4.34 -12.82 -0.83
N LEU A 24 -5.62 -12.62 -1.19
CA LEU A 24 -6.36 -11.38 -0.94
C LEU A 24 -7.78 -11.72 -0.50
N LYS A 25 -8.26 -11.06 0.56
CA LYS A 25 -9.61 -11.22 1.09
C LYS A 25 -10.57 -10.22 0.44
N LYS A 26 -11.87 -10.43 0.59
CA LYS A 26 -12.90 -9.48 0.15
C LYS A 26 -12.81 -8.20 0.99
N GLY A 27 -12.90 -7.03 0.34
CA GLY A 27 -12.83 -5.73 1.01
C GLY A 27 -11.43 -5.37 1.55
N GLU A 28 -10.43 -6.19 1.30
CA GLU A 28 -9.06 -5.92 1.70
C GLU A 28 -8.38 -4.96 0.72
N VAL A 29 -7.68 -3.98 1.24
CA VAL A 29 -6.78 -3.12 0.48
C VAL A 29 -5.35 -3.58 0.72
N LEU A 30 -4.74 -4.19 -0.28
CA LEU A 30 -3.36 -4.69 -0.25
C LEU A 30 -2.45 -3.76 -1.05
N GLY A 31 -1.43 -3.22 -0.39
CA GLY A 31 -0.33 -2.51 -1.05
C GLY A 31 0.75 -3.49 -1.51
N LEU A 32 1.04 -3.50 -2.80
CA LEU A 32 2.17 -4.23 -3.35
C LEU A 32 3.37 -3.29 -3.46
N LEU A 33 4.23 -3.33 -2.47
CA LEU A 33 5.38 -2.45 -2.31
C LEU A 33 6.64 -3.07 -2.89
N GLY A 34 7.41 -2.32 -3.64
CA GLY A 34 8.70 -2.77 -4.16
C GLY A 34 9.36 -1.77 -5.10
N PRO A 35 10.67 -1.88 -5.34
CA PRO A 35 11.40 -1.00 -6.22
C PRO A 35 10.96 -1.18 -7.68
N ASN A 36 11.41 -0.27 -8.54
CA ASN A 36 11.25 -0.42 -9.98
C ASN A 36 11.95 -1.71 -10.45
N GLY A 37 11.27 -2.47 -11.32
CA GLY A 37 11.75 -3.77 -11.77
C GLY A 37 11.50 -4.94 -10.80
N ALA A 38 10.82 -4.74 -9.66
CA ALA A 38 10.48 -5.83 -8.75
C ALA A 38 9.48 -6.84 -9.33
N GLY A 39 8.79 -6.52 -10.44
CA GLY A 39 7.79 -7.38 -11.08
C GLY A 39 6.33 -6.96 -10.84
N LYS A 40 6.09 -5.81 -10.20
CA LYS A 40 4.74 -5.32 -9.86
C LYS A 40 3.83 -5.20 -11.09
N THR A 41 4.26 -4.47 -12.11
CA THR A 41 3.51 -4.30 -13.37
C THR A 41 3.33 -5.63 -14.12
N THR A 42 4.32 -6.54 -14.06
CA THR A 42 4.17 -7.90 -14.62
C THR A 42 3.05 -8.66 -13.95
N LEU A 43 2.96 -8.60 -12.62
CA LEU A 43 1.85 -9.21 -11.88
C LEU A 43 0.50 -8.63 -12.31
N ILE A 44 0.36 -7.30 -12.32
CA ILE A 44 -0.87 -6.63 -12.76
C ILE A 44 -1.23 -7.03 -14.20
N SER A 45 -0.24 -7.09 -15.11
CA SER A 45 -0.44 -7.49 -16.51
C SER A 45 -0.89 -8.94 -16.65
N ILE A 46 -0.40 -9.84 -15.82
CA ILE A 46 -0.89 -11.23 -15.79
C ILE A 46 -2.33 -11.26 -15.27
N LEU A 47 -2.61 -10.63 -14.12
CA LEU A 47 -3.95 -10.62 -13.52
C LEU A 47 -5.00 -9.98 -14.45
N SER A 48 -4.60 -8.98 -15.23
CA SER A 48 -5.46 -8.36 -16.25
C SER A 48 -5.69 -9.26 -17.48
N GLY A 49 -4.85 -10.28 -17.65
CA GLY A 49 -4.88 -11.17 -18.82
C GLY A 49 -4.23 -10.58 -20.06
N THR A 50 -3.47 -9.49 -19.94
CA THR A 50 -2.70 -8.88 -21.06
C THR A 50 -1.40 -9.61 -21.32
N VAL A 51 -0.86 -10.31 -20.32
CA VAL A 51 0.38 -11.10 -20.44
C VAL A 51 0.07 -12.57 -20.10
N GLY A 52 0.41 -13.45 -21.03
CA GLY A 52 0.37 -14.90 -20.89
C GLY A 52 1.76 -15.53 -20.74
N GLY A 53 1.84 -16.87 -20.91
CA GLY A 53 3.11 -17.62 -20.88
C GLY A 53 3.77 -17.58 -19.51
N PHE A 54 3.02 -17.86 -18.48
CA PHE A 54 3.45 -18.04 -17.09
C PHE A 54 3.10 -19.44 -16.59
N THR A 55 3.70 -19.86 -15.48
CA THR A 55 3.35 -21.08 -14.75
C THR A 55 2.79 -20.72 -13.37
N GLY A 56 2.19 -21.69 -12.68
CA GLY A 56 1.48 -21.46 -11.43
C GLY A 56 -0.03 -21.31 -11.63
N THR A 57 -0.74 -20.95 -10.57
CA THR A 57 -2.22 -20.84 -10.60
C THR A 57 -2.68 -19.50 -10.04
N VAL A 58 -3.75 -18.96 -10.65
CA VAL A 58 -4.45 -17.78 -10.17
C VAL A 58 -5.94 -18.12 -10.08
N ASN A 59 -6.46 -18.17 -8.87
CA ASN A 59 -7.85 -18.42 -8.58
C ASN A 59 -8.53 -17.17 -8.04
N PHE A 60 -9.67 -16.82 -8.60
CA PHE A 60 -10.53 -15.75 -8.15
C PHE A 60 -11.92 -16.31 -7.81
N ARG A 61 -12.37 -16.09 -6.57
CA ARG A 61 -13.62 -16.67 -6.05
C ARG A 61 -13.69 -18.20 -6.21
N GLY A 62 -12.55 -18.87 -6.03
CA GLY A 62 -12.45 -20.35 -6.14
C GLY A 62 -12.41 -20.90 -7.56
N ARG A 63 -12.41 -20.06 -8.60
CA ARG A 63 -12.36 -20.45 -10.01
C ARG A 63 -11.07 -19.91 -10.66
N ASN A 64 -10.55 -20.63 -11.64
CA ASN A 64 -9.39 -20.13 -12.40
C ASN A 64 -9.72 -18.81 -13.09
N LEU A 65 -8.92 -17.78 -12.85
CA LEU A 65 -9.12 -16.42 -13.35
C LEU A 65 -9.18 -16.34 -14.89
N PHE A 66 -8.52 -17.26 -15.57
CA PHE A 66 -8.35 -17.23 -17.02
C PHE A 66 -9.32 -18.16 -17.75
N ALA A 67 -10.06 -19.00 -17.03
CA ALA A 67 -10.94 -20.01 -17.62
C ALA A 67 -12.27 -19.41 -18.14
N ASP A 68 -12.66 -18.23 -17.67
CA ASP A 68 -14.00 -17.72 -17.89
C ASP A 68 -14.02 -16.20 -18.10
N ARG A 69 -14.68 -15.77 -19.18
CA ARG A 69 -14.85 -14.34 -19.49
C ARG A 69 -15.69 -13.62 -18.44
N GLU A 70 -16.68 -14.29 -17.85
CA GLU A 70 -17.53 -13.72 -16.80
C GLU A 70 -16.72 -13.28 -15.58
N ILE A 71 -15.69 -14.06 -15.23
CA ILE A 71 -14.78 -13.73 -14.12
C ILE A 71 -14.01 -12.45 -14.43
N LYS A 72 -13.54 -12.28 -15.66
CA LYS A 72 -12.80 -11.07 -16.08
C LYS A 72 -13.65 -9.80 -16.00
N ASN A 73 -14.96 -9.91 -16.27
CA ASN A 73 -15.89 -8.80 -16.13
C ASN A 73 -16.09 -8.34 -14.68
N ARG A 74 -15.54 -9.06 -13.71
CA ARG A 74 -15.55 -8.68 -12.30
C ARG A 74 -14.28 -7.98 -11.84
N LEU A 75 -13.35 -7.71 -12.75
CA LEU A 75 -12.12 -7.01 -12.47
C LEU A 75 -12.19 -5.57 -13.00
N GLY A 76 -11.84 -4.61 -12.16
CA GLY A 76 -11.51 -3.26 -12.55
C GLY A 76 -9.99 -3.13 -12.66
N ILE A 77 -9.49 -2.62 -13.78
CA ILE A 77 -8.05 -2.47 -13.98
C ILE A 77 -7.76 -1.02 -14.32
N VAL A 78 -7.05 -0.34 -13.44
CA VAL A 78 -6.57 1.03 -13.62
C VAL A 78 -5.10 0.96 -14.06
N PRO A 79 -4.81 1.01 -15.35
CA PRO A 79 -3.45 0.96 -15.84
C PRO A 79 -2.70 2.26 -15.52
N GLN A 80 -1.37 2.21 -15.60
CA GLN A 80 -0.54 3.40 -15.47
C GLN A 80 -0.85 4.43 -16.56
N ASP A 81 -1.03 3.98 -17.81
CA ASP A 81 -1.49 4.83 -18.90
C ASP A 81 -2.99 5.10 -18.80
N MET A 82 -3.37 6.34 -19.11
CA MET A 82 -4.76 6.77 -19.03
C MET A 82 -5.54 6.30 -20.26
N ALA A 83 -6.70 5.65 -20.03
CA ALA A 83 -7.53 5.09 -21.08
C ALA A 83 -8.93 5.74 -21.10
N PHE A 84 -9.02 6.91 -21.74
CA PHE A 84 -10.25 7.66 -22.00
C PHE A 84 -10.08 8.52 -23.25
N TYR A 85 -11.16 9.17 -23.68
CA TYR A 85 -11.17 10.08 -24.83
C TYR A 85 -11.05 11.51 -24.35
N ASP A 86 -9.96 12.18 -24.67
CA ASP A 86 -9.68 13.57 -24.25
C ASP A 86 -10.70 14.59 -24.77
N GLU A 87 -11.26 14.36 -25.96
CA GLU A 87 -12.24 15.27 -26.59
C GLU A 87 -13.67 15.11 -26.01
N LEU A 88 -13.95 14.01 -25.33
CA LEU A 88 -15.23 13.80 -24.68
C LEU A 88 -15.26 14.43 -23.30
N SER A 89 -16.47 14.77 -22.82
CA SER A 89 -16.64 15.17 -21.45
C SER A 89 -16.41 14.00 -20.46
N ALA A 90 -16.23 14.31 -19.17
CA ALA A 90 -16.12 13.28 -18.14
C ALA A 90 -17.36 12.38 -18.11
N MET A 91 -18.55 12.97 -18.22
CA MET A 91 -19.82 12.22 -18.30
C MET A 91 -19.86 11.33 -19.53
N ASP A 92 -19.51 11.84 -20.72
CA ASP A 92 -19.57 11.07 -21.96
C ASP A 92 -18.58 9.91 -21.94
N ASN A 93 -17.39 10.09 -21.36
CA ASN A 93 -16.45 9.03 -21.13
C ASN A 93 -17.06 7.93 -20.25
N LEU A 94 -17.68 8.27 -19.12
CA LEU A 94 -18.34 7.28 -18.26
C LEU A 94 -19.48 6.55 -18.97
N LEU A 95 -20.29 7.26 -19.74
CA LEU A 95 -21.40 6.64 -20.50
C LEU A 95 -20.86 5.69 -21.59
N PHE A 96 -19.81 6.09 -22.29
CA PHE A 96 -19.17 5.27 -23.32
C PHE A 96 -18.60 3.98 -22.73
N TRP A 97 -17.76 4.08 -21.69
CA TRP A 97 -17.13 2.92 -21.07
C TRP A 97 -18.14 2.03 -20.34
N GLY A 98 -19.16 2.61 -19.72
CA GLY A 98 -20.23 1.86 -19.09
C GLY A 98 -21.03 1.00 -20.09
N GLY A 99 -21.21 1.52 -21.31
CA GLY A 99 -21.78 0.74 -22.41
C GLY A 99 -20.90 -0.45 -22.82
N LEU A 100 -19.57 -0.29 -22.80
CA LEU A 100 -18.62 -1.38 -23.10
C LEU A 100 -18.55 -2.44 -21.98
N TYR A 101 -18.86 -2.06 -20.75
CA TYR A 101 -18.94 -2.98 -19.61
C TYR A 101 -20.32 -3.62 -19.44
N ASP A 102 -21.21 -3.46 -20.41
CA ASP A 102 -22.58 -3.99 -20.37
C ASP A 102 -23.39 -3.51 -19.14
N VAL A 103 -23.08 -2.29 -18.62
CA VAL A 103 -23.88 -1.69 -17.55
C VAL A 103 -25.27 -1.35 -18.10
N PRO A 104 -26.38 -1.79 -17.45
CA PRO A 104 -27.71 -1.51 -17.94
C PRO A 104 -27.97 -0.02 -18.14
N ARG A 105 -28.50 0.37 -19.30
CA ARG A 105 -28.71 1.79 -19.64
C ARG A 105 -29.55 2.55 -18.62
N ALA A 106 -30.50 1.89 -17.99
CA ALA A 106 -31.34 2.48 -16.95
C ALA A 106 -30.53 2.93 -15.73
N ASP A 107 -29.47 2.19 -15.39
CA ASP A 107 -28.64 2.42 -14.21
C ASP A 107 -27.40 3.27 -14.52
N LEU A 108 -26.93 3.24 -15.78
CA LEU A 108 -25.64 3.79 -16.18
C LEU A 108 -25.51 5.30 -15.88
N LYS A 109 -26.54 6.10 -16.21
CA LYS A 109 -26.50 7.54 -15.97
C LYS A 109 -26.44 7.87 -14.48
N LYS A 110 -27.23 7.16 -13.66
CA LYS A 110 -27.21 7.30 -12.20
C LYS A 110 -25.84 6.92 -11.66
N ARG A 111 -25.31 5.78 -12.11
CA ARG A 111 -23.99 5.30 -11.69
C ARG A 111 -22.85 6.25 -12.08
N ALA A 112 -22.93 6.85 -13.28
CA ALA A 112 -21.95 7.83 -13.73
C ALA A 112 -21.95 9.08 -12.81
N VAL A 113 -23.12 9.57 -12.41
CA VAL A 113 -23.23 10.70 -11.46
C VAL A 113 -22.63 10.33 -10.11
N GLU A 114 -23.01 9.19 -9.52
CA GLU A 114 -22.46 8.69 -8.25
C GLU A 114 -20.92 8.62 -8.28
N LEU A 115 -20.36 8.14 -9.40
CA LEU A 115 -18.90 8.03 -9.54
C LEU A 115 -18.22 9.37 -9.72
N LEU A 116 -18.85 10.34 -10.44
CA LEU A 116 -18.31 11.70 -10.54
C LEU A 116 -18.32 12.42 -9.20
N GLU A 117 -19.32 12.18 -8.36
CA GLU A 117 -19.35 12.66 -6.98
C GLU A 117 -18.23 12.01 -6.15
N LEU A 118 -18.10 10.67 -6.21
CA LEU A 118 -17.05 9.93 -5.50
C LEU A 118 -15.65 10.43 -5.81
N VAL A 119 -15.38 10.77 -7.08
CA VAL A 119 -14.05 11.24 -7.52
C VAL A 119 -13.94 12.78 -7.57
N GLU A 120 -14.89 13.52 -6.98
CA GLU A 120 -14.93 14.98 -6.88
C GLU A 120 -14.83 15.69 -8.25
N LEU A 121 -15.49 15.14 -9.26
CA LEU A 121 -15.55 15.70 -10.61
C LEU A 121 -16.97 16.11 -11.05
N ALA A 122 -17.96 16.06 -10.15
CA ALA A 122 -19.36 16.35 -10.46
C ALA A 122 -19.56 17.75 -11.07
N ALA A 123 -18.89 18.78 -10.52
CA ALA A 123 -18.96 20.14 -11.03
C ALA A 123 -18.39 20.31 -12.45
N ARG A 124 -17.54 19.40 -12.89
CA ARG A 124 -16.89 19.41 -14.20
C ARG A 124 -17.36 18.28 -15.14
N ALA A 125 -18.49 17.66 -14.82
CA ALA A 125 -19.03 16.50 -15.53
C ALA A 125 -19.16 16.72 -17.05
N LYS A 126 -19.47 17.94 -17.48
CA LYS A 126 -19.70 18.32 -18.89
C LYS A 126 -18.46 18.90 -19.58
N GLU A 127 -17.37 19.07 -18.88
CA GLU A 127 -16.15 19.62 -19.46
C GLU A 127 -15.35 18.54 -20.22
N PRO A 128 -14.78 18.87 -21.39
CA PRO A 128 -13.87 17.97 -22.11
C PRO A 128 -12.65 17.62 -21.25
N VAL A 129 -12.29 16.34 -21.25
CA VAL A 129 -11.22 15.78 -20.40
C VAL A 129 -9.84 16.36 -20.74
N LYS A 130 -9.63 16.86 -21.97
CA LYS A 130 -8.39 17.55 -22.35
C LYS A 130 -8.06 18.74 -21.46
N ASN A 131 -9.06 19.38 -20.85
CA ASN A 131 -8.91 20.53 -19.94
C ASN A 131 -8.61 20.12 -18.48
N PHE A 132 -8.56 18.82 -18.20
CA PHE A 132 -8.36 18.32 -16.85
C PHE A 132 -6.87 18.31 -16.48
N SER A 133 -6.58 18.57 -15.19
CA SER A 133 -5.25 18.34 -14.63
C SER A 133 -4.92 16.85 -14.62
N GLY A 134 -3.63 16.48 -14.45
CA GLY A 134 -3.21 15.09 -14.35
C GLY A 134 -3.93 14.33 -13.24
N GLY A 135 -4.11 14.95 -12.07
CA GLY A 135 -4.85 14.37 -10.95
C GLY A 135 -6.34 14.18 -11.27
N MET A 136 -6.99 15.13 -11.93
CA MET A 136 -8.38 14.98 -12.38
C MET A 136 -8.53 13.85 -13.40
N LYS A 137 -7.61 13.74 -14.35
CA LYS A 137 -7.55 12.65 -15.33
C LYS A 137 -7.39 11.30 -14.63
N ARG A 138 -6.51 11.20 -13.63
CA ARG A 138 -6.29 9.95 -12.87
C ARG A 138 -7.54 9.54 -12.07
N ARG A 139 -8.22 10.50 -11.44
CA ARG A 139 -9.49 10.26 -10.74
C ARG A 139 -10.59 9.76 -11.69
N LEU A 140 -10.74 10.38 -12.86
CA LEU A 140 -11.67 9.92 -13.88
C LEU A 140 -11.35 8.51 -14.37
N ASN A 141 -10.06 8.21 -14.63
CA ASN A 141 -9.62 6.86 -15.02
C ASN A 141 -10.03 5.80 -13.99
N THR A 142 -9.90 6.14 -12.70
CA THR A 142 -10.36 5.26 -11.61
C THR A 142 -11.88 5.10 -11.61
N ALA A 143 -12.65 6.19 -11.77
CA ALA A 143 -14.10 6.15 -11.84
C ALA A 143 -14.62 5.25 -12.98
N ILE A 144 -14.01 5.34 -14.15
CA ILE A 144 -14.35 4.49 -15.32
C ILE A 144 -14.25 3.01 -14.94
N ARG A 145 -13.23 2.60 -14.19
CA ARG A 145 -13.01 1.19 -13.81
C ARG A 145 -13.92 0.70 -12.67
N LEU A 146 -14.67 1.61 -12.06
CA LEU A 146 -15.66 1.30 -11.02
C LEU A 146 -17.09 1.22 -11.55
N LEU A 147 -17.34 1.52 -12.83
CA LEU A 147 -18.68 1.55 -13.44
C LEU A 147 -19.45 0.23 -13.28
N HIS A 148 -18.80 -0.88 -13.57
CA HIS A 148 -19.39 -2.23 -13.55
C HIS A 148 -19.34 -2.89 -12.15
N LYS A 149 -19.04 -2.13 -11.09
CA LYS A 149 -18.95 -2.61 -9.70
C LYS A 149 -18.05 -3.85 -9.57
N PRO A 150 -16.76 -3.71 -9.85
CA PRO A 150 -15.84 -4.85 -9.80
C PRO A 150 -15.74 -5.43 -8.39
N ASP A 151 -15.53 -6.74 -8.29
CA ASP A 151 -15.22 -7.41 -7.03
C ASP A 151 -13.72 -7.26 -6.66
N LEU A 152 -12.85 -7.06 -7.66
CA LEU A 152 -11.42 -6.84 -7.52
C LEU A 152 -10.98 -5.64 -8.35
N LEU A 153 -10.33 -4.67 -7.72
CA LEU A 153 -9.73 -3.51 -8.37
C LEU A 153 -8.20 -3.63 -8.33
N LEU A 154 -7.58 -3.55 -9.50
CA LEU A 154 -6.14 -3.56 -9.70
C LEU A 154 -5.69 -2.18 -10.15
N LEU A 155 -4.73 -1.54 -9.45
CA LEU A 155 -4.20 -0.25 -9.82
C LEU A 155 -2.67 -0.33 -9.93
N ASP A 156 -2.15 0.05 -11.10
CA ASP A 156 -0.72 0.10 -11.31
C ASP A 156 -0.21 1.53 -11.14
N GLU A 157 0.52 1.76 -10.04
CA GLU A 157 1.10 3.05 -9.66
C GLU A 157 0.12 4.24 -9.79
N PRO A 158 -1.04 4.22 -9.09
CA PRO A 158 -2.13 5.17 -9.33
C PRO A 158 -1.79 6.62 -8.98
N THR A 159 -0.73 6.86 -8.24
CA THR A 159 -0.35 8.17 -7.67
C THR A 159 0.89 8.78 -8.33
N VAL A 160 1.49 8.08 -9.28
CA VAL A 160 2.68 8.57 -9.98
C VAL A 160 2.34 9.76 -10.90
N GLY A 161 3.16 10.81 -10.83
CA GLY A 161 3.07 11.97 -11.72
C GLY A 161 1.92 12.95 -11.41
N ILE A 162 1.35 12.89 -10.22
CA ILE A 162 0.30 13.82 -9.77
C ILE A 162 0.73 14.60 -8.52
N ASP A 163 0.09 15.74 -8.28
CA ASP A 163 0.33 16.58 -7.12
C ASP A 163 -0.14 15.93 -5.80
N VAL A 164 0.33 16.46 -4.67
CA VAL A 164 0.07 15.91 -3.33
C VAL A 164 -1.42 15.84 -3.01
N GLN A 165 -2.21 16.85 -3.40
CA GLN A 165 -3.64 16.89 -3.11
C GLN A 165 -4.40 15.82 -3.90
N ALA A 166 -4.09 15.68 -5.20
CA ALA A 166 -4.67 14.65 -6.04
C ALA A 166 -4.28 13.24 -5.56
N LYS A 167 -3.05 13.07 -5.04
CA LYS A 167 -2.57 11.81 -4.44
C LYS A 167 -3.43 11.42 -3.24
N VAL A 168 -3.66 12.34 -2.29
CA VAL A 168 -4.51 12.09 -1.12
C VAL A 168 -5.91 11.68 -1.54
N SER A 169 -6.53 12.42 -2.47
CA SER A 169 -7.87 12.11 -2.98
C SER A 169 -7.95 10.70 -3.61
N ILE A 170 -6.95 10.26 -4.38
CA ILE A 170 -6.93 8.91 -4.95
C ILE A 170 -6.80 7.83 -3.88
N LEU A 171 -5.94 8.03 -2.87
CA LEU A 171 -5.78 7.09 -1.77
C LEU A 171 -7.07 6.98 -0.93
N ASP A 172 -7.79 8.09 -0.74
CA ASP A 172 -9.10 8.10 -0.08
C ASP A 172 -10.16 7.33 -0.89
N ILE A 173 -10.18 7.48 -2.21
CA ILE A 173 -11.04 6.71 -3.10
C ILE A 173 -10.73 5.21 -2.96
N ILE A 174 -9.45 4.82 -2.96
CA ILE A 174 -9.01 3.43 -2.81
C ILE A 174 -9.52 2.86 -1.48
N ARG A 175 -9.35 3.59 -0.37
CA ARG A 175 -9.85 3.18 0.95
C ARG A 175 -11.36 3.01 0.97
N GLY A 176 -12.09 4.00 0.43
CA GLY A 176 -13.55 3.96 0.35
C GLY A 176 -14.08 2.78 -0.46
N VAL A 177 -13.43 2.46 -1.58
CA VAL A 177 -13.78 1.32 -2.44
C VAL A 177 -13.53 0.00 -1.69
N GLY A 178 -12.43 -0.12 -0.95
CA GLY A 178 -12.15 -1.27 -0.09
C GLY A 178 -13.20 -1.43 1.02
N ALA A 179 -13.51 -0.35 1.73
CA ALA A 179 -14.54 -0.34 2.78
C ALA A 179 -15.93 -0.72 2.26
N ALA A 180 -16.24 -0.40 0.99
CA ALA A 180 -17.47 -0.81 0.32
C ALA A 180 -17.49 -2.30 -0.10
N GLY A 181 -16.41 -3.05 0.16
CA GLY A 181 -16.33 -4.50 -0.03
C GLY A 181 -15.64 -4.97 -1.31
N THR A 182 -15.12 -4.07 -2.15
CA THR A 182 -14.25 -4.43 -3.28
C THR A 182 -12.85 -4.78 -2.75
N ALA A 183 -12.29 -5.91 -3.18
CA ALA A 183 -10.89 -6.22 -2.91
C ALA A 183 -10.00 -5.34 -3.79
N VAL A 184 -8.90 -4.80 -3.24
CA VAL A 184 -8.02 -3.88 -3.97
C VAL A 184 -6.58 -4.34 -3.87
N ILE A 185 -5.87 -4.35 -4.99
CA ILE A 185 -4.41 -4.39 -5.06
C ILE A 185 -3.95 -3.12 -5.74
N PHE A 186 -3.11 -2.34 -5.08
CA PHE A 186 -2.41 -1.28 -5.78
C PHE A 186 -0.90 -1.39 -5.61
N THR A 187 -0.19 -1.09 -6.68
CA THR A 187 1.26 -1.11 -6.69
C THR A 187 1.80 0.27 -6.38
N THR A 188 2.85 0.34 -5.62
CA THR A 188 3.58 1.58 -5.35
C THR A 188 5.02 1.28 -4.94
N HIS A 189 5.87 2.28 -5.04
CA HIS A 189 7.20 2.30 -4.43
C HIS A 189 7.28 3.30 -3.25
N GLN A 190 6.15 3.94 -2.88
CA GLN A 190 6.09 4.94 -1.82
C GLN A 190 5.54 4.34 -0.53
N LEU A 191 6.37 4.29 0.50
CA LEU A 191 6.05 3.71 1.81
C LEU A 191 4.85 4.38 2.48
N ALA A 192 4.82 5.73 2.49
CA ALA A 192 3.75 6.50 3.13
C ALA A 192 2.35 6.20 2.55
N GLU A 193 2.27 5.82 1.27
CA GLU A 193 0.99 5.47 0.64
C GLU A 193 0.42 4.17 1.21
N VAL A 194 1.26 3.16 1.37
CA VAL A 194 0.82 1.87 1.92
C VAL A 194 0.54 1.95 3.41
N GLU A 195 1.35 2.70 4.18
CA GLU A 195 1.14 2.90 5.62
C GLU A 195 -0.20 3.57 5.93
N THR A 196 -0.62 4.52 5.10
CA THR A 196 -1.87 5.28 5.32
C THR A 196 -3.10 4.63 4.71
N THR A 197 -2.95 3.74 3.73
CA THR A 197 -4.08 3.29 2.91
C THR A 197 -4.38 1.80 3.04
N CYS A 198 -3.35 0.98 3.29
CA CYS A 198 -3.50 -0.47 3.25
C CYS A 198 -3.83 -1.10 4.60
N SER A 199 -4.67 -2.11 4.58
CA SER A 199 -4.84 -3.02 5.71
C SER A 199 -3.71 -4.05 5.80
N ARG A 200 -3.10 -4.37 4.67
CA ARG A 200 -1.99 -5.32 4.55
C ARG A 200 -1.04 -4.92 3.42
N VAL A 201 0.23 -5.23 3.58
CA VAL A 201 1.30 -4.92 2.63
C VAL A 201 2.01 -6.21 2.24
N ALA A 202 2.31 -6.35 0.95
CA ALA A 202 3.23 -7.36 0.43
C ALA A 202 4.48 -6.66 -0.09
N ILE A 203 5.63 -6.95 0.51
CA ILE A 203 6.93 -6.43 0.09
C ILE A 203 7.50 -7.36 -0.97
N MET A 204 7.78 -6.81 -2.13
CA MET A 204 8.23 -7.54 -3.30
C MET A 204 9.60 -7.06 -3.77
N ASP A 205 10.51 -7.98 -4.04
CA ASP A 205 11.76 -7.72 -4.76
C ASP A 205 12.12 -8.89 -5.66
N ARG A 206 12.71 -8.59 -6.83
CA ARG A 206 13.17 -9.57 -7.81
C ARG A 206 12.15 -10.68 -8.11
N GLY A 207 10.90 -10.31 -8.30
CA GLY A 207 9.83 -11.23 -8.64
C GLY A 207 9.28 -12.09 -7.49
N ARG A 208 9.76 -11.91 -6.25
CA ARG A 208 9.36 -12.69 -5.08
C ARG A 208 8.68 -11.82 -4.03
N VAL A 209 7.73 -12.38 -3.28
CA VAL A 209 7.26 -11.80 -2.03
C VAL A 209 8.29 -12.12 -0.95
N LEU A 210 8.89 -11.08 -0.37
CA LEU A 210 9.83 -11.21 0.74
C LEU A 210 9.11 -11.34 2.09
N ALA A 211 8.06 -10.55 2.28
CA ALA A 211 7.19 -10.60 3.45
C ALA A 211 5.81 -10.03 3.10
N GLN A 212 4.78 -10.46 3.81
CA GLN A 212 3.44 -9.91 3.72
C GLN A 212 2.74 -9.95 5.07
N GLY A 213 1.94 -8.93 5.37
CA GLY A 213 1.24 -8.81 6.64
C GLY A 213 0.74 -7.40 6.88
N THR A 214 0.12 -7.16 8.04
CA THR A 214 -0.10 -5.82 8.57
C THR A 214 1.26 -5.16 8.89
N LEU A 215 1.28 -3.85 9.08
CA LEU A 215 2.52 -3.15 9.47
C LEU A 215 3.13 -3.76 10.75
N ASP A 216 2.29 -4.01 11.76
CA ASP A 216 2.74 -4.62 13.03
C ASP A 216 3.32 -6.03 12.84
N GLU A 217 2.71 -6.85 11.97
CA GLU A 217 3.23 -8.18 11.65
C GLU A 217 4.58 -8.09 10.96
N LEU A 218 4.74 -7.17 9.99
CA LEU A 218 5.98 -6.98 9.26
C LEU A 218 7.11 -6.50 10.16
N VAL A 219 6.83 -5.55 11.06
CA VAL A 219 7.79 -5.08 12.07
C VAL A 219 8.26 -6.23 12.97
N ARG A 220 7.32 -7.09 13.42
CA ARG A 220 7.67 -8.26 14.24
C ARG A 220 8.54 -9.28 13.50
N ILE A 221 8.31 -9.50 12.21
CA ILE A 221 9.10 -10.43 11.39
C ILE A 221 10.58 -10.03 11.36
N VAL A 222 10.87 -8.74 11.26
CA VAL A 222 12.26 -8.25 11.21
C VAL A 222 12.89 -8.08 12.59
N GLY A 223 12.13 -8.33 13.67
CA GLY A 223 12.63 -8.28 15.05
C GLY A 223 13.02 -6.89 15.51
N GLU A 224 12.47 -5.85 14.89
CA GLU A 224 12.69 -4.46 15.29
C GLU A 224 12.01 -4.16 16.61
N ARG A 225 12.65 -3.27 17.37
CA ARG A 225 12.16 -2.77 18.67
C ARG A 225 11.90 -1.28 18.55
N ASP A 226 10.95 -0.81 19.35
CA ASP A 226 10.78 0.64 19.52
C ASP A 226 12.06 1.24 20.12
N VAL A 227 12.47 2.38 19.61
CA VAL A 227 13.59 3.14 20.18
C VAL A 227 13.02 4.32 20.93
N VAL A 228 13.36 4.40 22.21
CA VAL A 228 12.97 5.51 23.08
C VAL A 228 14.18 6.37 23.35
N ASP A 229 14.15 7.59 22.83
CA ASP A 229 15.16 8.61 23.11
C ASP A 229 14.73 9.43 24.33
N PHE A 230 15.61 9.56 25.30
CA PHE A 230 15.44 10.37 26.50
C PHE A 230 16.37 11.57 26.44
N MET A 231 15.84 12.76 26.67
CA MET A 231 16.60 14.00 26.75
C MET A 231 16.38 14.62 28.14
N GLY A 232 17.43 15.21 28.72
CA GLY A 232 17.32 15.80 30.04
C GLY A 232 18.65 16.27 30.63
N ASP A 233 18.64 16.60 31.91
CA ASP A 233 19.85 16.98 32.65
C ASP A 233 20.34 15.76 33.45
N PHE A 234 21.18 14.96 32.82
CA PHE A 234 21.77 13.77 33.43
C PHE A 234 23.14 13.42 32.82
N ALA A 235 24.01 12.80 33.59
CA ALA A 235 25.23 12.22 33.11
C ALA A 235 25.00 10.84 32.49
N ALA A 236 25.71 10.53 31.42
CA ALA A 236 25.63 9.24 30.71
C ALA A 236 25.81 8.05 31.64
N ALA A 237 26.74 8.10 32.58
CA ALA A 237 26.99 7.03 33.54
C ALA A 237 25.79 6.80 34.47
N ALA A 238 25.18 7.88 34.97
CA ALA A 238 24.03 7.81 35.89
C ALA A 238 22.83 7.17 35.19
N PHE A 239 22.56 7.56 33.94
CA PHE A 239 21.47 6.95 33.13
C PHE A 239 21.73 5.47 32.89
N SER A 240 22.96 5.13 32.45
CA SER A 240 23.35 3.74 32.17
C SER A 240 23.18 2.83 33.40
N ASP A 241 23.61 3.31 34.57
CA ASP A 241 23.48 2.58 35.83
C ASP A 241 22.01 2.41 36.26
N ALA A 242 21.17 3.42 36.01
CA ALA A 242 19.74 3.35 36.33
C ALA A 242 19.01 2.30 35.51
N VAL A 243 19.35 2.17 34.24
CA VAL A 243 18.68 1.21 33.32
C VAL A 243 19.33 -0.17 33.28
N ARG A 244 20.55 -0.33 33.78
CA ARG A 244 21.26 -1.62 33.77
C ARG A 244 20.47 -2.74 34.42
N GLU A 245 19.77 -2.48 35.51
CA GLU A 245 18.95 -3.48 36.22
C GLU A 245 17.66 -3.82 35.47
N LEU A 246 17.23 -2.96 34.52
CA LEU A 246 16.09 -3.19 33.66
C LEU A 246 16.49 -3.89 32.34
N ALA A 247 17.81 -3.89 32.03
CA ALA A 247 18.31 -4.46 30.79
C ALA A 247 18.07 -5.99 30.75
N GLY A 248 17.70 -6.47 29.57
CA GLY A 248 17.42 -7.87 29.32
C GLY A 248 16.77 -8.05 27.94
N GLU A 249 16.04 -9.14 27.75
CA GLU A 249 15.42 -9.42 26.46
C GLU A 249 14.42 -8.34 25.98
N ARG A 250 13.86 -7.54 26.90
CA ARG A 250 12.83 -6.54 26.60
C ARG A 250 13.35 -5.11 26.51
N ILE A 251 14.48 -4.80 27.13
CA ILE A 251 15.06 -3.44 27.18
C ILE A 251 16.55 -3.56 26.95
N GLU A 252 17.08 -2.80 26.01
CA GLU A 252 18.49 -2.77 25.65
C GLU A 252 18.95 -1.31 25.56
N LEU A 253 20.09 -0.99 26.23
CA LEU A 253 20.71 0.32 26.10
C LEU A 253 21.49 0.39 24.78
N LEU A 254 21.05 1.25 23.86
CA LEU A 254 21.71 1.47 22.57
C LEU A 254 22.84 2.49 22.66
N SER A 255 22.58 3.61 23.34
CA SER A 255 23.55 4.69 23.53
C SER A 255 23.22 5.52 24.76
N ALA A 256 24.26 6.09 25.38
CA ALA A 256 24.14 7.09 26.42
C ALA A 256 25.27 8.13 26.30
N ALA A 257 24.87 9.40 26.29
CA ALA A 257 25.69 10.58 26.37
C ALA A 257 25.10 11.52 27.42
N ASP A 258 25.87 12.55 27.83
CA ASP A 258 25.35 13.54 28.78
C ASP A 258 24.15 14.26 28.16
N GLY A 259 23.02 14.19 28.83
CA GLY A 259 21.74 14.77 28.38
C GLY A 259 21.00 14.05 27.30
N LEU A 260 21.50 12.93 26.75
CA LEU A 260 20.86 12.15 25.69
C LEU A 260 21.10 10.66 25.86
N ALA A 261 20.03 9.84 25.85
CA ALA A 261 20.16 8.39 25.86
C ALA A 261 19.07 7.72 25.01
N SER A 262 19.40 6.55 24.43
CA SER A 262 18.49 5.78 23.60
C SER A 262 18.37 4.34 24.10
N LEU A 263 17.15 3.87 24.29
CA LEU A 263 16.85 2.48 24.66
C LEU A 263 16.05 1.81 23.53
N ALA A 264 16.41 0.58 23.18
CA ALA A 264 15.51 -0.29 22.44
C ALA A 264 14.58 -1.00 23.41
N VAL A 265 13.27 -0.90 23.18
CA VAL A 265 12.24 -1.57 23.98
C VAL A 265 11.41 -2.48 23.09
N ARG A 266 11.06 -3.67 23.59
CA ARG A 266 10.24 -4.63 22.83
C ARG A 266 8.78 -4.17 22.71
N ASP A 267 8.31 -3.41 23.69
CA ASP A 267 6.96 -2.90 23.77
C ASP A 267 6.99 -1.55 24.51
N THR A 268 6.26 -0.57 24.01
CA THR A 268 6.11 0.74 24.66
C THR A 268 5.48 0.64 26.05
N ALA A 269 4.81 -0.46 26.38
CA ALA A 269 4.33 -0.75 27.74
C ALA A 269 5.45 -0.83 28.80
N GLU A 270 6.72 -0.99 28.38
CA GLU A 270 7.88 -0.94 29.27
C GLU A 270 8.27 0.50 29.67
N VAL A 271 7.84 1.52 28.91
CA VAL A 271 8.21 2.93 29.12
C VAL A 271 7.85 3.44 30.53
N PRO A 272 6.65 3.22 31.07
CA PRO A 272 6.31 3.62 32.43
C PRO A 272 7.30 3.06 33.46
N ARG A 273 7.69 1.80 33.35
CA ARG A 273 8.64 1.14 34.23
C ARG A 273 10.05 1.77 34.17
N ILE A 274 10.47 2.16 32.94
CA ILE A 274 11.73 2.88 32.73
C ILE A 274 11.64 4.24 33.39
N MET A 275 10.58 5.00 33.18
CA MET A 275 10.37 6.31 33.76
C MET A 275 10.36 6.28 35.29
N ASP A 276 9.67 5.33 35.91
CA ASP A 276 9.66 5.13 37.37
C ASP A 276 11.06 4.91 37.89
N ARG A 277 11.86 4.10 37.20
CA ARG A 277 13.25 3.83 37.59
C ARG A 277 14.14 5.08 37.51
N LEU A 278 14.02 5.83 36.40
CA LEU A 278 14.76 7.08 36.21
C LEU A 278 14.39 8.10 37.31
N PHE A 279 13.11 8.21 37.62
CA PHE A 279 12.62 9.07 38.70
C PHE A 279 13.17 8.68 40.06
N GLN A 280 13.16 7.40 40.43
CA GLN A 280 13.73 6.88 41.68
C GLN A 280 15.25 7.20 41.82
N ARG A 281 15.94 7.22 40.69
CA ARG A 281 17.39 7.56 40.62
C ARG A 281 17.64 9.08 40.48
N LYS A 282 16.57 9.90 40.56
CA LYS A 282 16.64 11.38 40.42
C LYS A 282 17.24 11.85 39.10
N ILE A 283 17.04 11.10 38.03
CA ILE A 283 17.42 11.45 36.68
C ILE A 283 16.35 12.35 36.09
N ALA A 284 16.72 13.59 35.74
CA ALA A 284 15.79 14.58 35.22
C ALA A 284 15.63 14.39 33.70
N VAL A 285 14.50 13.82 33.27
CA VAL A 285 14.08 13.72 31.87
C VAL A 285 13.18 14.90 31.54
N THR A 286 13.55 15.69 30.53
CA THR A 286 12.79 16.87 30.09
C THR A 286 11.99 16.61 28.84
N ASP A 287 12.42 15.67 27.99
CA ASP A 287 11.71 15.27 26.77
C ASP A 287 11.95 13.78 26.50
N MET A 288 10.98 13.16 25.84
CA MET A 288 11.06 11.76 25.44
C MET A 288 10.43 11.59 24.05
N LYS A 289 11.14 10.87 23.16
CA LYS A 289 10.63 10.54 21.82
C LYS A 289 10.63 9.04 21.61
N ILE A 290 9.48 8.51 21.22
CA ILE A 290 9.34 7.11 20.82
C ILE A 290 9.43 7.05 19.31
N LYS A 291 10.38 6.28 18.79
CA LYS A 291 10.56 5.99 17.38
C LYS A 291 10.17 4.53 17.15
N SER A 292 8.96 4.30 16.72
CA SER A 292 8.55 2.95 16.33
C SER A 292 9.14 2.60 14.97
N PRO A 293 9.52 1.33 14.76
CA PRO A 293 9.94 0.85 13.47
C PRO A 293 8.83 1.10 12.44
N ASN A 294 9.21 1.59 11.29
CA ASN A 294 8.32 1.86 10.19
C ASN A 294 8.59 0.89 9.03
N LEU A 295 7.78 1.00 7.99
CA LEU A 295 7.91 0.16 6.82
C LEU A 295 9.27 0.34 6.10
N GLU A 296 9.90 1.51 6.22
CA GLU A 296 11.23 1.79 5.67
C GLU A 296 12.29 0.90 6.30
N THR A 297 12.27 0.79 7.63
CA THR A 297 13.18 -0.09 8.38
C THR A 297 12.98 -1.55 7.99
N VAL A 298 11.72 -1.98 7.88
CA VAL A 298 11.36 -3.33 7.42
C VAL A 298 11.89 -3.58 6.02
N PHE A 299 11.65 -2.65 5.10
CA PHE A 299 12.07 -2.76 3.71
C PHE A 299 13.59 -2.84 3.59
N LEU A 300 14.31 -1.96 4.28
CA LEU A 300 15.78 -1.93 4.29
C LEU A 300 16.38 -3.26 4.78
N LYS A 301 15.84 -3.82 5.86
CA LYS A 301 16.31 -5.11 6.39
C LYS A 301 16.06 -6.27 5.46
N LEU A 302 14.91 -6.31 4.80
CA LEU A 302 14.54 -7.42 3.92
C LEU A 302 15.29 -7.38 2.58
N THR A 303 15.61 -6.17 2.07
CA THR A 303 16.20 -6.00 0.73
C THR A 303 17.67 -5.63 0.75
N GLY A 304 18.20 -5.18 1.89
CA GLY A 304 19.55 -4.63 2.03
C GLY A 304 19.76 -3.27 1.36
N ARG A 305 18.68 -2.61 0.92
CA ARG A 305 18.70 -1.30 0.24
C ARG A 305 17.47 -0.47 0.57
N THR A 306 17.61 0.85 0.54
CA THR A 306 16.47 1.77 0.66
C THR A 306 15.64 1.77 -0.64
N LEU A 307 14.32 2.01 -0.51
CA LEU A 307 13.50 2.42 -1.64
C LEU A 307 13.98 3.82 -2.04
N ARG A 308 14.69 3.92 -3.15
CA ARG A 308 15.03 5.20 -3.78
C ARG A 308 14.17 5.35 -5.03
N ASP A 309 13.70 6.56 -5.24
CA ASP A 309 12.96 7.01 -6.43
C ASP A 309 13.74 6.77 -7.73
#